data_7a835dd30ed12804e1fb01121416df57
#
_entry.id   7a835dd30ed12804e1fb01121416df57
#
_cell.length_a   1.000
_cell.length_b   1.000
_cell.length_c   1.000
_cell.angle_alpha   90.00
_cell.angle_beta   90.00
_cell.angle_gamma   90.00
#
_symmetry.space_group_name_H-M   'P 1'
#
loop_
_entity.id
_entity.type
_entity.pdbx_description
1 polymer ?
#
loop_
_entity_poly.entity_id
_entity_poly.type
_entity_poly.pdbx_seq_one_letter_code
_entity_poly.pdbx_strand_id
1 'polypeptide(L)'
;MEELVALCKRRGFIFQSSEIYGGLQGTYDFGPLGVELKNNIKNAWWEAMVYENDDIEGLDSSILTNPLVLGYSGHEDTFSDPMVDCKSCGLRFRADQVPKDCKPEDLTEPRQFNLMFKTNVDPIDDGSSFAYLRPETAQQIFTNFKNVIDSTSKPVPFGIAQILSLIHI
;
A
#
# COMPACT_ATOMS: atom_id res chain seq x y z
N MET A 1 -19.47 11.48 2.25
CA MET A 1 -18.18 11.13 1.60
C MET A 1 -18.16 11.55 0.13
N GLU A 2 -19.19 11.25 -0.66
CA GLU A 2 -19.28 11.58 -2.11
C GLU A 2 -19.12 13.07 -2.41
N GLU A 3 -19.78 13.95 -1.65
CA GLU A 3 -19.65 15.41 -1.80
C GLU A 3 -18.23 15.90 -1.58
N LEU A 4 -17.50 15.31 -0.59
CA LEU A 4 -16.12 15.65 -0.33
C LEU A 4 -15.21 15.22 -1.48
N VAL A 5 -15.39 14.01 -2.00
CA VAL A 5 -14.64 13.50 -3.17
C VAL A 5 -14.91 14.38 -4.39
N ALA A 6 -16.16 14.74 -4.65
CA ALA A 6 -16.54 15.63 -5.75
C ALA A 6 -15.91 17.04 -5.59
N LEU A 7 -15.87 17.56 -4.37
CA LEU A 7 -15.19 18.83 -4.09
C LEU A 7 -13.67 18.73 -4.34
N CYS A 8 -13.02 17.67 -3.83
CA CYS A 8 -11.59 17.45 -4.02
C CYS A 8 -11.21 17.34 -5.51
N LYS A 9 -12.00 16.63 -6.31
CA LYS A 9 -11.83 16.57 -7.77
C LYS A 9 -11.94 17.95 -8.43
N ARG A 10 -13.02 18.68 -8.16
CA ARG A 10 -13.24 20.02 -8.74
C ARG A 10 -12.16 21.04 -8.35
N ARG A 11 -11.58 20.91 -7.17
CA ARG A 11 -10.56 21.84 -6.65
C ARG A 11 -9.13 21.40 -6.98
N GLY A 12 -8.93 20.26 -7.65
CA GLY A 12 -7.61 19.78 -8.03
C GLY A 12 -6.80 19.22 -6.86
N PHE A 13 -7.46 18.62 -5.88
CA PHE A 13 -6.78 17.85 -4.84
C PHE A 13 -6.46 16.43 -5.30
N ILE A 14 -7.44 15.77 -5.92
CA ILE A 14 -7.29 14.40 -6.44
C ILE A 14 -7.96 14.27 -7.81
N PHE A 15 -7.42 13.37 -8.62
CA PHE A 15 -8.04 12.89 -9.87
C PHE A 15 -8.03 11.37 -9.86
N GLN A 16 -8.98 10.74 -10.52
CA GLN A 16 -8.90 9.30 -10.74
C GLN A 16 -7.73 9.01 -11.69
N SER A 17 -6.86 8.08 -11.33
CA SER A 17 -5.71 7.75 -12.16
C SER A 17 -6.17 7.22 -13.52
N SER A 18 -5.53 7.70 -14.59
CA SER A 18 -5.85 7.33 -15.98
C SER A 18 -7.30 7.61 -16.40
N GLU A 19 -7.93 8.66 -15.87
CA GLU A 19 -9.36 8.98 -16.07
C GLU A 19 -9.74 9.10 -17.56
N ILE A 20 -8.84 9.62 -18.42
CA ILE A 20 -9.09 9.73 -19.88
C ILE A 20 -9.26 8.38 -20.59
N TYR A 21 -8.85 7.28 -19.95
CA TYR A 21 -9.01 5.91 -20.44
C TYR A 21 -10.02 5.11 -19.63
N GLY A 22 -10.92 5.79 -18.88
CA GLY A 22 -11.93 5.16 -18.05
C GLY A 22 -11.53 4.97 -16.57
N GLY A 23 -10.33 5.34 -16.23
CA GLY A 23 -9.82 5.30 -14.85
C GLY A 23 -9.43 3.90 -14.36
N LEU A 24 -8.68 3.87 -13.27
CA LEU A 24 -8.36 2.64 -12.54
C LEU A 24 -9.03 2.72 -11.17
N GLN A 25 -9.91 1.76 -10.87
CA GLN A 25 -10.70 1.76 -9.64
C GLN A 25 -9.77 1.73 -8.40
N GLY A 26 -10.08 2.59 -7.42
CA GLY A 26 -9.32 2.67 -6.17
C GLY A 26 -7.97 3.39 -6.28
N THR A 27 -7.57 3.87 -7.48
CA THR A 27 -6.30 4.55 -7.69
C THR A 27 -6.51 6.01 -8.04
N TYR A 28 -5.77 6.90 -7.36
CA TYR A 28 -5.91 8.36 -7.50
C TYR A 28 -4.56 9.02 -7.66
N ASP A 29 -4.53 10.05 -8.52
CA ASP A 29 -3.40 10.96 -8.66
C ASP A 29 -3.64 12.20 -7.79
N PHE A 30 -2.58 12.76 -7.21
CA PHE A 30 -2.67 14.04 -6.52
C PHE A 30 -2.58 15.19 -7.51
N GLY A 31 -3.62 16.03 -7.54
CA GLY A 31 -3.61 17.26 -8.31
C GLY A 31 -2.77 18.38 -7.66
N PRO A 32 -2.70 19.58 -8.28
CA PRO A 32 -1.82 20.66 -7.80
C PRO A 32 -2.00 21.02 -6.32
N LEU A 33 -3.22 21.14 -5.84
CA LEU A 33 -3.47 21.42 -4.42
C LEU A 33 -3.25 20.18 -3.54
N GLY A 34 -3.51 19.00 -4.07
CA GLY A 34 -3.31 17.74 -3.34
C GLY A 34 -1.86 17.42 -3.07
N VAL A 35 -0.96 17.66 -4.03
CA VAL A 35 0.47 17.42 -3.85
C VAL A 35 1.06 18.37 -2.82
N GLU A 36 0.64 19.65 -2.80
CA GLU A 36 1.08 20.61 -1.78
C GLU A 36 0.61 20.21 -0.39
N LEU A 37 -0.68 19.86 -0.24
CA LEU A 37 -1.21 19.37 1.03
C LEU A 37 -0.48 18.11 1.50
N LYS A 38 -0.25 17.15 0.61
CA LYS A 38 0.49 15.91 0.91
C LYS A 38 1.91 16.22 1.39
N ASN A 39 2.63 17.10 0.71
CA ASN A 39 4.00 17.46 1.07
C ASN A 39 4.04 18.20 2.40
N ASN A 40 3.11 19.10 2.67
CA ASN A 40 3.02 19.81 3.96
C ASN A 40 2.77 18.83 5.13
N ILE A 41 1.88 17.85 4.95
CA ILE A 41 1.63 16.82 5.97
C ILE A 41 2.87 15.96 6.19
N LYS A 42 3.54 15.54 5.10
CA LYS A 42 4.77 14.75 5.20
C LYS A 42 5.89 15.50 5.93
N ASN A 43 6.07 16.77 5.59
CA ASN A 43 7.10 17.60 6.20
C ASN A 43 6.83 17.82 7.70
N ALA A 44 5.58 18.16 8.06
CA ALA A 44 5.19 18.31 9.45
C ALA A 44 5.36 17.02 10.26
N TRP A 45 5.01 15.87 9.68
CA TRP A 45 5.20 14.57 10.32
C TRP A 45 6.69 14.24 10.49
N TRP A 46 7.50 14.50 9.46
CA TRP A 46 8.94 14.21 9.50
C TRP A 46 9.65 15.10 10.53
N GLU A 47 9.30 16.38 10.59
CA GLU A 47 9.79 17.31 11.60
C GLU A 47 9.52 16.78 13.01
N ALA A 48 8.23 16.50 13.28
CA ALA A 48 7.79 16.05 14.61
C ALA A 48 8.33 14.66 15.00
N MET A 49 8.54 13.75 14.05
CA MET A 49 8.92 12.38 14.37
C MET A 49 10.43 12.14 14.30
N VAL A 50 11.13 12.81 13.38
CA VAL A 50 12.56 12.53 13.15
C VAL A 50 13.44 13.67 13.71
N TYR A 51 13.10 14.94 13.41
CA TYR A 51 13.99 16.04 13.77
C TYR A 51 13.83 16.51 15.21
N GLU A 52 12.63 16.38 15.79
CA GLU A 52 12.37 16.74 17.19
C GLU A 52 12.72 15.61 18.19
N ASN A 53 13.17 14.43 17.70
CA ASN A 53 13.53 13.30 18.56
C ASN A 53 14.96 12.83 18.31
N ASP A 54 15.79 12.88 19.34
CA ASP A 54 17.19 12.45 19.24
C ASP A 54 17.39 10.94 19.09
N ASP A 55 16.39 10.14 19.41
CA ASP A 55 16.41 8.69 19.42
C ASP A 55 15.66 8.05 18.25
N ILE A 56 15.25 8.84 17.24
CA ILE A 56 14.59 8.33 16.04
C ILE A 56 15.42 8.64 14.79
N GLU A 57 15.66 7.62 13.98
CA GLU A 57 16.36 7.72 12.70
C GLU A 57 15.41 7.61 11.53
N GLY A 58 15.65 8.38 10.47
CA GLY A 58 14.87 8.33 9.25
C GLY A 58 15.32 7.22 8.30
N LEU A 59 14.37 6.56 7.64
CA LEU A 59 14.60 5.56 6.61
C LEU A 59 13.66 5.82 5.42
N ASP A 60 14.17 5.64 4.20
CA ASP A 60 13.35 5.55 2.98
C ASP A 60 13.76 4.31 2.20
N SER A 61 12.98 3.26 2.29
CA SER A 61 13.27 1.97 1.69
C SER A 61 12.59 1.80 0.33
N SER A 62 13.12 0.87 -0.49
CA SER A 62 12.56 0.55 -1.81
C SER A 62 11.12 0.05 -1.73
N ILE A 63 10.32 0.42 -2.74
CA ILE A 63 8.96 -0.11 -2.91
C ILE A 63 8.97 -1.59 -3.31
N LEU A 64 10.02 -2.03 -4.00
CA LEU A 64 10.19 -3.44 -4.38
C LEU A 64 10.77 -4.23 -3.21
N THR A 65 10.12 -5.33 -2.90
CA THR A 65 10.47 -6.22 -1.78
C THR A 65 10.83 -7.59 -2.30
N ASN A 66 11.96 -8.11 -1.82
CA ASN A 66 12.37 -9.48 -2.12
C ASN A 66 11.32 -10.48 -1.57
N PRO A 67 10.89 -11.48 -2.35
CA PRO A 67 9.89 -12.45 -1.91
C PRO A 67 10.24 -13.15 -0.59
N LEU A 68 11.51 -13.44 -0.34
CA LEU A 68 11.95 -14.07 0.92
C LEU A 68 11.57 -13.26 2.16
N VAL A 69 11.54 -11.93 2.07
CA VAL A 69 11.13 -11.07 3.20
C VAL A 69 9.67 -11.32 3.55
N LEU A 70 8.81 -11.45 2.54
CA LEU A 70 7.38 -11.69 2.73
C LEU A 70 7.08 -13.15 3.07
N GLY A 71 7.87 -14.09 2.57
CA GLY A 71 7.83 -15.50 2.98
C GLY A 71 8.16 -15.67 4.46
N TYR A 72 9.30 -15.12 4.93
CA TYR A 72 9.70 -15.20 6.34
C TYR A 72 8.76 -14.45 7.30
N SER A 73 8.11 -13.40 6.85
CA SER A 73 7.11 -12.67 7.66
C SER A 73 5.71 -13.29 7.60
N GLY A 74 5.51 -14.35 6.81
CA GLY A 74 4.23 -15.04 6.66
C GLY A 74 3.21 -14.34 5.75
N HIS A 75 3.55 -13.21 5.14
CA HIS A 75 2.63 -12.46 4.26
C HIS A 75 2.31 -13.23 2.98
N GLU A 76 3.27 -13.99 2.45
CA GLU A 76 3.04 -14.75 1.22
C GLU A 76 1.91 -15.77 1.36
N ASP A 77 1.77 -16.36 2.54
CA ASP A 77 0.78 -17.39 2.84
C ASP A 77 -0.56 -16.82 3.34
N THR A 78 -0.54 -15.68 4.03
CA THR A 78 -1.70 -15.20 4.82
C THR A 78 -2.27 -13.88 4.33
N PHE A 79 -1.57 -13.12 3.49
CA PHE A 79 -2.01 -11.80 3.04
C PHE A 79 -2.98 -11.91 1.86
N SER A 80 -4.10 -12.58 2.12
CA SER A 80 -5.17 -12.81 1.14
C SER A 80 -6.53 -12.63 1.79
N ASP A 81 -7.48 -12.12 1.01
CA ASP A 81 -8.87 -11.99 1.42
C ASP A 81 -9.75 -13.02 0.68
N PRO A 82 -10.74 -13.63 1.37
CA PRO A 82 -11.75 -14.42 0.71
C PRO A 82 -12.71 -13.50 -0.06
N MET A 83 -12.66 -13.54 -1.39
CA MET A 83 -13.48 -12.74 -2.28
C MET A 83 -14.60 -13.55 -2.91
N VAL A 84 -15.78 -12.94 -3.04
CA VAL A 84 -16.96 -13.47 -3.72
C VAL A 84 -17.39 -12.53 -4.83
N ASP A 85 -17.84 -13.08 -5.95
CA ASP A 85 -18.43 -12.30 -7.04
C ASP A 85 -19.96 -12.42 -6.94
N CYS A 86 -20.67 -11.29 -7.05
CA CYS A 86 -22.13 -11.30 -7.11
C CYS A 86 -22.59 -11.37 -8.57
N LYS A 87 -23.34 -12.43 -8.93
CA LYS A 87 -23.84 -12.67 -10.28
C LYS A 87 -24.90 -11.68 -10.72
N SER A 88 -25.66 -11.12 -9.77
CA SER A 88 -26.76 -10.18 -10.05
C SER A 88 -26.25 -8.76 -10.34
N CYS A 89 -25.27 -8.25 -9.60
CA CYS A 89 -24.73 -6.90 -9.80
C CYS A 89 -23.37 -6.87 -10.52
N GLY A 90 -22.71 -8.01 -10.71
CA GLY A 90 -21.40 -8.11 -11.37
C GLY A 90 -20.22 -7.56 -10.56
N LEU A 91 -20.43 -7.21 -9.29
CA LEU A 91 -19.40 -6.65 -8.42
C LEU A 91 -18.76 -7.72 -7.56
N ARG A 92 -17.51 -7.45 -7.15
CA ARG A 92 -16.73 -8.29 -6.24
C ARG A 92 -16.71 -7.69 -4.85
N PHE A 93 -16.84 -8.55 -3.83
CA PHE A 93 -16.85 -8.16 -2.42
C PHE A 93 -15.97 -9.12 -1.61
N ARG A 94 -15.49 -8.64 -0.46
CA ARG A 94 -14.99 -9.56 0.57
C ARG A 94 -16.14 -10.39 1.11
N ALA A 95 -15.91 -11.65 1.39
CA ALA A 95 -16.96 -12.56 1.85
C ALA A 95 -17.61 -12.12 3.17
N ASP A 96 -16.89 -11.38 4.01
CA ASP A 96 -17.36 -10.81 5.28
C ASP A 96 -18.04 -9.43 5.14
N GLN A 97 -18.03 -8.81 3.95
CA GLN A 97 -18.51 -7.45 3.71
C GLN A 97 -19.48 -7.36 2.52
N VAL A 98 -20.26 -8.41 2.29
CA VAL A 98 -21.24 -8.43 1.21
C VAL A 98 -22.41 -7.48 1.56
N PRO A 99 -22.81 -6.56 0.64
CA PRO A 99 -23.97 -5.71 0.84
C PRO A 99 -25.26 -6.53 1.00
N LYS A 100 -26.19 -6.03 1.82
CA LYS A 100 -27.47 -6.69 2.09
C LYS A 100 -28.36 -6.90 0.86
N ASP A 101 -28.13 -6.09 -0.18
CA ASP A 101 -28.86 -6.17 -1.45
C ASP A 101 -28.40 -7.33 -2.33
N CYS A 102 -27.24 -7.93 -2.05
CA CYS A 102 -26.75 -9.11 -2.74
C CYS A 102 -27.20 -10.36 -1.99
N LYS A 103 -28.04 -11.18 -2.63
CA LYS A 103 -28.56 -12.39 -2.03
C LYS A 103 -27.48 -13.49 -1.98
N PRO A 104 -27.47 -14.35 -0.94
CA PRO A 104 -26.51 -15.45 -0.84
C PRO A 104 -26.48 -16.40 -2.05
N GLU A 105 -27.64 -16.64 -2.69
CA GLU A 105 -27.80 -17.47 -3.88
C GLU A 105 -27.12 -16.93 -5.15
N ASP A 106 -26.88 -15.61 -5.17
CA ASP A 106 -26.20 -14.91 -6.26
C ASP A 106 -24.69 -14.84 -6.09
N LEU A 107 -24.18 -15.27 -4.94
CA LEU A 107 -22.72 -15.22 -4.66
C LEU A 107 -22.02 -16.47 -5.20
N THR A 108 -20.78 -16.28 -5.65
CA THR A 108 -19.90 -17.40 -5.97
C THR A 108 -19.29 -17.98 -4.69
N GLU A 109 -18.71 -19.19 -4.78
CA GLU A 109 -17.85 -19.70 -3.72
C GLU A 109 -16.70 -18.74 -3.46
N PRO A 110 -16.31 -18.53 -2.18
CA PRO A 110 -15.17 -17.68 -1.83
C PRO A 110 -13.87 -18.18 -2.44
N ARG A 111 -13.11 -17.27 -3.04
CA ARG A 111 -11.77 -17.54 -3.57
C ARG A 111 -10.76 -16.67 -2.85
N GLN A 112 -9.64 -17.24 -2.44
CA GLN A 112 -8.53 -16.48 -1.87
C GLN A 112 -7.94 -15.56 -2.93
N PHE A 113 -7.88 -14.28 -2.61
CA PHE A 113 -7.31 -13.26 -3.47
C PHE A 113 -6.10 -12.64 -2.78
N ASN A 114 -4.92 -12.80 -3.36
CA ASN A 114 -3.70 -12.21 -2.83
C ASN A 114 -3.75 -10.69 -3.01
N LEU A 115 -3.55 -9.97 -1.91
CA LEU A 115 -3.63 -8.50 -1.86
C LEU A 115 -2.32 -7.82 -2.29
N MET A 116 -1.26 -8.58 -2.54
CA MET A 116 0.05 -8.03 -2.93
C MET A 116 0.20 -7.95 -4.43
N PHE A 117 0.71 -6.81 -4.91
CA PHE A 117 1.13 -6.68 -6.30
C PHE A 117 2.47 -7.39 -6.52
N LYS A 118 2.51 -8.25 -7.54
CA LYS A 118 3.71 -8.94 -8.00
C LYS A 118 4.16 -8.35 -9.33
N THR A 119 5.45 -8.15 -9.51
CA THR A 119 6.04 -7.69 -10.77
C THR A 119 7.29 -8.48 -11.12
N ASN A 120 7.59 -8.61 -12.41
CA ASN A 120 8.83 -9.22 -12.88
C ASN A 120 9.97 -8.21 -12.74
N VAL A 121 11.15 -8.69 -12.36
CA VAL A 121 12.36 -7.88 -12.22
C VAL A 121 13.41 -8.17 -13.29
N ASP A 122 13.29 -9.30 -13.98
CA ASP A 122 14.15 -9.67 -15.11
C ASP A 122 13.48 -9.34 -16.45
N PRO A 123 14.30 -9.12 -17.52
CA PRO A 123 13.78 -8.88 -18.86
C PRO A 123 13.00 -10.07 -19.47
N ILE A 124 13.22 -11.28 -18.95
CA ILE A 124 12.54 -12.51 -19.39
C ILE A 124 11.42 -12.81 -18.41
N ASP A 125 10.19 -12.82 -18.90
CA ASP A 125 9.00 -13.16 -18.13
C ASP A 125 8.78 -14.68 -18.14
N ASP A 126 9.64 -15.41 -17.45
CA ASP A 126 9.50 -16.86 -17.23
C ASP A 126 9.00 -17.21 -15.83
N GLY A 127 8.68 -16.19 -15.03
CA GLY A 127 8.21 -16.33 -13.67
C GLY A 127 9.29 -16.71 -12.65
N SER A 128 10.55 -16.82 -13.06
CA SER A 128 11.66 -17.23 -12.18
C SER A 128 12.15 -16.09 -11.29
N SER A 129 12.03 -14.85 -11.75
CA SER A 129 12.52 -13.67 -11.05
C SER A 129 11.43 -12.64 -10.89
N PHE A 130 10.96 -12.47 -9.66
CA PHE A 130 9.90 -11.52 -9.34
C PHE A 130 10.16 -10.80 -8.02
N ALA A 131 9.51 -9.67 -7.84
CA ALA A 131 9.42 -8.94 -6.58
C ALA A 131 7.97 -8.58 -6.28
N TYR A 132 7.69 -8.34 -5.01
CA TYR A 132 6.44 -7.75 -4.58
C TYR A 132 6.60 -6.24 -4.39
N LEU A 133 5.53 -5.49 -4.70
CA LEU A 133 5.40 -4.14 -4.17
C LEU A 133 4.98 -4.25 -2.71
N ARG A 134 5.68 -3.56 -1.83
CA ARG A 134 5.49 -3.68 -0.38
C ARG A 134 4.04 -3.45 0.05
N PRO A 135 3.42 -4.40 0.79
CA PRO A 135 2.06 -4.24 1.29
C PRO A 135 1.98 -3.40 2.57
N GLU A 136 3.09 -3.29 3.31
CA GLU A 136 3.17 -2.53 4.56
C GLU A 136 4.58 -1.99 4.83
N THR A 137 4.76 -1.30 5.95
CA THR A 137 6.00 -0.58 6.27
C THR A 137 6.96 -1.37 7.14
N ALA A 138 6.49 -2.38 7.86
CA ALA A 138 7.25 -3.01 8.94
C ALA A 138 8.48 -3.79 8.46
N GLN A 139 8.36 -4.58 7.39
CA GLN A 139 9.41 -5.50 6.95
C GLN A 139 10.70 -4.77 6.58
N GLN A 140 10.61 -3.63 5.90
CA GLN A 140 11.79 -2.85 5.51
C GLN A 140 12.50 -2.22 6.70
N ILE A 141 11.80 -1.89 7.77
CA ILE A 141 12.41 -1.44 9.02
C ILE A 141 13.24 -2.57 9.63
N PHE A 142 12.69 -3.77 9.72
CA PHE A 142 13.40 -4.92 10.27
C PHE A 142 14.59 -5.33 9.42
N THR A 143 14.45 -5.38 8.10
CA THR A 143 15.55 -5.76 7.20
C THR A 143 16.67 -4.74 7.18
N ASN A 144 16.39 -3.46 7.43
CA ASN A 144 17.38 -2.39 7.49
C ASN A 144 17.87 -2.07 8.91
N PHE A 145 17.34 -2.71 9.94
CA PHE A 145 17.70 -2.40 11.33
C PHE A 145 19.22 -2.43 11.56
N LYS A 146 19.88 -3.49 11.10
CA LYS A 146 21.35 -3.59 11.22
C LYS A 146 22.06 -2.49 10.44
N ASN A 147 21.61 -2.16 9.22
CA ASN A 147 22.22 -1.11 8.41
C ASN A 147 22.12 0.27 9.08
N VAL A 148 20.97 0.56 9.69
CA VAL A 148 20.76 1.81 10.41
C VAL A 148 21.67 1.89 11.64
N ILE A 149 21.72 0.83 12.45
CA ILE A 149 22.57 0.80 13.66
C ILE A 149 24.06 0.95 13.33
N ASP A 150 24.52 0.24 12.30
CA ASP A 150 25.93 0.28 11.88
C ASP A 150 26.33 1.65 11.31
N SER A 151 25.40 2.35 10.65
CA SER A 151 25.66 3.65 10.03
C SER A 151 25.53 4.83 10.98
N THR A 152 24.63 4.75 11.96
CA THR A 152 24.39 5.86 12.90
C THR A 152 25.10 5.70 14.23
N SER A 153 25.52 4.48 14.58
CA SER A 153 26.11 4.12 15.88
C SER A 153 25.21 4.48 17.07
N LYS A 154 23.90 4.55 16.86
CA LYS A 154 22.93 4.84 17.92
C LYS A 154 22.87 3.72 18.96
N PRO A 155 22.83 4.04 20.24
CA PRO A 155 22.59 3.03 21.28
C PRO A 155 21.13 2.52 21.24
N VAL A 156 20.95 1.25 21.58
CA VAL A 156 19.58 0.69 21.76
C VAL A 156 19.07 1.08 23.15
N PRO A 157 17.79 1.47 23.32
CA PRO A 157 16.72 1.50 22.29
C PRO A 157 16.76 2.77 21.44
N PHE A 158 16.41 2.64 20.16
CA PHE A 158 16.13 3.77 19.25
C PHE A 158 14.97 3.41 18.31
N GLY A 159 14.38 4.42 17.69
CA GLY A 159 13.29 4.26 16.73
C GLY A 159 13.75 4.41 15.28
N ILE A 160 13.01 3.82 14.36
CA ILE A 160 13.15 4.07 12.92
C ILE A 160 11.81 4.54 12.37
N ALA A 161 11.82 5.70 11.72
CA ALA A 161 10.65 6.31 11.10
C ALA A 161 10.78 6.32 9.58
N GLN A 162 9.68 6.05 8.87
CA GLN A 162 9.62 6.18 7.41
C GLN A 162 8.24 6.58 6.94
N ILE A 163 8.19 7.29 5.83
CA ILE A 163 6.95 7.63 5.13
C ILE A 163 6.94 6.85 3.81
N LEU A 164 6.02 5.92 3.68
CA LEU A 164 5.93 5.06 2.53
C LEU A 164 4.62 5.22 1.77
N SER A 165 4.70 5.05 0.45
CA SER A 165 3.53 4.69 -0.34
C SER A 165 3.34 3.19 -0.26
N LEU A 166 2.14 2.75 0.13
CA LEU A 166 1.73 1.35 0.11
C LEU A 166 0.93 1.06 -1.15
N ILE A 167 1.14 -0.11 -1.74
CA ILE A 167 0.36 -0.58 -2.88
C ILE A 167 -0.19 -1.95 -2.53
N HIS A 168 -1.50 -1.99 -2.33
CA HIS A 168 -2.29 -3.20 -2.13
C HIS A 168 -3.65 -3.04 -2.81
N ILE A 169 -4.26 -4.12 -3.13
CA ILE A 169 -5.57 -4.16 -3.78
C ILE A 169 -6.68 -4.15 -2.75
#